data_bdb8e30797ae4c19b6d29c297336540e
#
_entry.id   bdb8e30797ae4c19b6d29c297336540e
#
_cell.length_a   1.000
_cell.length_b   1.000
_cell.length_c   1.000
_cell.angle_alpha   90.00
_cell.angle_beta   90.00
_cell.angle_gamma   90.00
#
_symmetry.space_group_name_H-M   'P 1'
#
loop_
_entity.id
_entity.type
_entity.pdbx_description
1 polymer ?
#
loop_
_entity_poly.entity_id
_entity_poly.type
_entity_poly.pdbx_seq_one_letter_code
_entity_poly.pdbx_strand_id
1 'polypeptide(L)'
;KDGDDWILSGSKMWITNGSIADVCVVWAMTDEGVKGFLVEKEMPGFNAQEIHNKFSLRASVTAALFFDNVRIPSSNVLPGIVGMKGPLSCLSQARYGISWGVIGAAQACLEEALNYSNERVLFNKPVSHTQTIQIRLADMSRRITTAQLLSYKLGKLKDAGKLTPSQISVAKWNNCRMALDVARDARDILGGSGISAEYVPIRHMLNLESVITYEGTETVHQLVVGKELTGMNAF
;
A
#
# COMPACT_ATOMS: atom_id res chain seq x y z
N LYS A 1 10.21 2.07 31.17
CA LYS A 1 11.67 2.19 31.30
C LYS A 1 12.13 1.40 32.49
N ASP A 2 13.27 0.69 32.43
CA ASP A 2 13.85 -0.09 33.52
C ASP A 2 15.35 0.19 33.54
N GLY A 3 15.77 1.07 34.46
CA GLY A 3 17.12 1.65 34.46
C GLY A 3 17.40 2.44 33.19
N ASP A 4 18.47 2.09 32.47
CA ASP A 4 18.80 2.67 31.17
C ASP A 4 18.12 1.97 30.00
N ASP A 5 17.60 0.76 30.22
CA ASP A 5 16.92 -0.05 29.21
C ASP A 5 15.42 0.21 29.14
N TRP A 6 14.76 -0.42 28.18
CA TRP A 6 13.33 -0.42 28.00
C TRP A 6 12.77 -1.83 28.01
N ILE A 7 11.58 -2.00 28.57
CA ILE A 7 10.83 -3.25 28.51
C ILE A 7 9.65 -3.06 27.57
N LEU A 8 9.63 -3.84 26.49
CA LEU A 8 8.60 -3.78 25.47
C LEU A 8 7.65 -4.96 25.61
N SER A 9 6.34 -4.68 25.76
CA SER A 9 5.28 -5.68 25.80
C SER A 9 4.13 -5.27 24.90
N GLY A 10 3.50 -6.25 24.21
CA GLY A 10 2.39 -6.01 23.31
C GLY A 10 2.46 -6.84 22.05
N SER A 11 1.74 -6.42 21.00
CA SER A 11 1.73 -7.12 19.71
C SER A 11 1.58 -6.16 18.54
N LYS A 12 1.99 -6.63 17.35
CA LYS A 12 1.79 -5.96 16.07
C LYS A 12 1.21 -6.98 15.06
N MET A 13 0.37 -6.51 14.16
CA MET A 13 -0.28 -7.35 13.17
C MET A 13 0.04 -6.86 11.75
N TRP A 14 0.04 -7.77 10.80
CA TRP A 14 0.24 -7.49 9.38
C TRP A 14 1.63 -6.91 9.05
N ILE A 15 2.68 -7.40 9.72
CA ILE A 15 4.03 -6.90 9.54
C ILE A 15 4.72 -7.63 8.39
N THR A 16 4.99 -6.89 7.32
CA THR A 16 5.74 -7.40 6.16
C THR A 16 7.14 -7.86 6.59
N ASN A 17 7.52 -9.04 6.15
CA ASN A 17 8.79 -9.72 6.47
C ASN A 17 9.02 -10.01 7.96
N GLY A 18 8.02 -9.85 8.83
CA GLY A 18 8.21 -9.96 10.27
C GLY A 18 8.80 -11.28 10.76
N SER A 19 8.52 -12.40 10.07
CA SER A 19 9.06 -13.74 10.43
C SER A 19 10.45 -14.03 9.85
N ILE A 20 10.89 -13.26 8.86
CA ILE A 20 12.18 -13.47 8.16
C ILE A 20 13.18 -12.34 8.39
N ALA A 21 12.75 -11.23 8.99
CA ALA A 21 13.63 -10.10 9.31
C ALA A 21 14.57 -10.42 10.47
N ASP A 22 15.82 -10.01 10.36
CA ASP A 22 16.80 -10.10 11.46
C ASP A 22 16.60 -8.98 12.49
N VAL A 23 16.09 -7.82 12.04
CA VAL A 23 15.81 -6.63 12.87
C VAL A 23 14.48 -6.01 12.47
N CYS A 24 13.66 -5.67 13.46
CA CYS A 24 12.41 -4.95 13.30
C CYS A 24 12.51 -3.54 13.89
N VAL A 25 12.05 -2.53 13.14
CA VAL A 25 11.80 -1.20 13.69
C VAL A 25 10.39 -1.18 14.29
N VAL A 26 10.31 -1.02 15.61
CA VAL A 26 9.04 -1.08 16.35
C VAL A 26 8.73 0.27 16.96
N TRP A 27 7.60 0.85 16.59
CA TRP A 27 7.07 2.05 17.22
C TRP A 27 6.21 1.67 18.42
N ALA A 28 6.51 2.19 19.57
CA ALA A 28 5.75 1.94 20.80
C ALA A 28 5.55 3.21 21.61
N MET A 29 4.44 3.24 22.35
CA MET A 29 4.13 4.31 23.29
C MET A 29 4.95 4.15 24.56
N THR A 30 5.51 5.25 25.04
CA THR A 30 6.24 5.35 26.31
C THR A 30 5.69 6.53 27.11
N ASP A 31 6.10 6.67 28.37
CA ASP A 31 5.77 7.85 29.19
C ASP A 31 6.32 9.15 28.60
N GLU A 32 7.33 9.07 27.73
CA GLU A 32 7.93 10.20 27.03
C GLU A 32 7.33 10.41 25.62
N GLY A 33 6.25 9.69 25.24
CA GLY A 33 5.65 9.69 23.92
C GLY A 33 6.11 8.50 23.05
N VAL A 34 5.72 8.49 21.78
CA VAL A 34 6.07 7.41 20.84
C VAL A 34 7.57 7.45 20.54
N LYS A 35 8.23 6.30 20.69
CA LYS A 35 9.64 6.08 20.34
C LYS A 35 9.77 4.92 19.36
N GLY A 36 10.87 4.89 18.61
CA GLY A 36 11.25 3.78 17.73
C GLY A 36 12.31 2.92 18.40
N PHE A 37 12.12 1.61 18.33
CA PHE A 37 12.99 0.61 18.91
C PHE A 37 13.50 -0.34 17.83
N LEU A 38 14.77 -0.71 17.85
CA LEU A 38 15.36 -1.78 17.07
C LEU A 38 15.24 -3.07 17.87
N VAL A 39 14.39 -3.97 17.39
CA VAL A 39 14.21 -5.29 18.02
C VAL A 39 14.84 -6.33 17.13
N GLU A 40 15.85 -7.01 17.65
CA GLU A 40 16.56 -8.09 16.97
C GLU A 40 15.78 -9.41 17.14
N LYS A 41 15.86 -10.26 16.14
CA LYS A 41 15.12 -11.52 16.06
C LYS A 41 15.33 -12.44 17.26
N GLU A 42 16.56 -12.47 17.78
CA GLU A 42 16.96 -13.39 18.86
C GLU A 42 16.75 -12.81 20.27
N MET A 43 16.15 -11.62 20.40
CA MET A 43 15.88 -11.04 21.72
C MET A 43 14.88 -11.91 22.49
N PRO A 44 15.19 -12.27 23.75
CA PRO A 44 14.29 -13.05 24.59
C PRO A 44 12.92 -12.38 24.73
N GLY A 45 11.82 -13.15 24.58
CA GLY A 45 10.46 -12.64 24.65
C GLY A 45 9.91 -12.12 23.32
N PHE A 46 10.71 -12.00 22.27
CA PHE A 46 10.23 -11.68 20.93
C PHE A 46 9.84 -12.95 20.16
N ASN A 47 8.67 -12.92 19.51
CA ASN A 47 8.18 -14.01 18.67
C ASN A 47 7.44 -13.44 17.46
N ALA A 48 7.68 -14.01 16.28
CA ALA A 48 7.01 -13.65 15.03
C ALA A 48 6.33 -14.88 14.42
N GLN A 49 5.04 -14.77 14.16
CA GLN A 49 4.22 -15.84 13.59
C GLN A 49 3.72 -15.45 12.21
N GLU A 50 4.03 -16.27 11.20
CA GLU A 50 3.60 -16.00 9.83
C GLU A 50 2.09 -16.14 9.66
N ILE A 51 1.50 -15.20 8.93
CA ILE A 51 0.08 -15.21 8.55
C ILE A 51 -0.07 -15.92 7.21
N HIS A 52 -0.63 -17.12 7.25
CA HIS A 52 -0.91 -17.92 6.07
C HIS A 52 -2.30 -17.64 5.48
N ASN A 53 -2.60 -18.27 4.32
CA ASN A 53 -3.92 -18.28 3.68
C ASN A 53 -4.47 -16.90 3.28
N LYS A 54 -3.61 -15.96 2.92
CA LYS A 54 -4.04 -14.69 2.34
C LYS A 54 -4.51 -14.88 0.91
N PHE A 55 -5.58 -14.19 0.49
CA PHE A 55 -6.00 -14.10 -0.90
C PHE A 55 -5.28 -13.02 -1.69
N SER A 56 -4.63 -12.08 -1.00
CA SER A 56 -3.96 -10.92 -1.55
C SER A 56 -2.49 -10.91 -1.13
N LEU A 57 -1.61 -10.41 -2.00
CA LEU A 57 -0.18 -10.30 -1.75
C LEU A 57 0.43 -11.63 -1.23
N ARG A 58 0.09 -12.76 -1.87
CA ARG A 58 0.43 -14.10 -1.39
C ARG A 58 1.93 -14.37 -1.35
N ALA A 59 2.70 -13.72 -2.23
CA ALA A 59 4.17 -13.81 -2.24
C ALA A 59 4.85 -12.91 -1.20
N SER A 60 4.10 -12.02 -0.54
CA SER A 60 4.62 -11.15 0.52
C SER A 60 4.50 -11.85 1.87
N VAL A 61 5.62 -12.26 2.43
CA VAL A 61 5.66 -12.82 3.79
C VAL A 61 5.15 -11.77 4.76
N THR A 62 4.21 -12.14 5.62
CA THR A 62 3.56 -11.22 6.55
C THR A 62 3.36 -11.94 7.88
N ALA A 63 3.61 -11.26 9.00
CA ALA A 63 3.56 -11.87 10.32
C ALA A 63 2.79 -11.05 11.35
N ALA A 64 2.36 -11.72 12.41
CA ALA A 64 2.04 -11.12 13.70
C ALA A 64 3.30 -11.16 14.57
N LEU A 65 3.60 -10.05 15.24
CA LEU A 65 4.72 -9.94 16.17
C LEU A 65 4.19 -9.87 17.60
N PHE A 66 4.85 -10.59 18.50
CA PHE A 66 4.53 -10.64 19.92
C PHE A 66 5.75 -10.29 20.73
N PHE A 67 5.54 -9.45 21.72
CA PHE A 67 6.59 -8.96 22.63
C PHE A 67 6.14 -9.27 24.06
N ASP A 68 6.88 -10.15 24.73
CA ASP A 68 6.64 -10.51 26.13
C ASP A 68 7.85 -10.07 26.97
N ASN A 69 7.74 -8.88 27.55
CA ASN A 69 8.79 -8.28 28.37
C ASN A 69 10.17 -8.26 27.70
N VAL A 70 10.21 -7.96 26.39
CA VAL A 70 11.45 -7.87 25.63
C VAL A 70 12.29 -6.72 26.14
N ARG A 71 13.51 -7.03 26.63
CA ARG A 71 14.45 -6.02 27.09
C ARG A 71 15.18 -5.40 25.90
N ILE A 72 15.04 -4.10 25.73
CA ILE A 72 15.65 -3.32 24.65
C ILE A 72 16.74 -2.43 25.25
N PRO A 73 18.01 -2.62 24.90
CA PRO A 73 19.10 -1.74 25.33
C PRO A 73 18.86 -0.29 24.86
N SER A 74 19.34 0.67 25.62
CA SER A 74 19.24 2.09 25.26
C SER A 74 19.90 2.43 23.92
N SER A 75 20.93 1.67 23.53
CA SER A 75 21.58 1.79 22.21
C SER A 75 20.67 1.42 21.02
N ASN A 76 19.62 0.65 21.27
CA ASN A 76 18.66 0.21 20.25
C ASN A 76 17.45 1.14 20.15
N VAL A 77 17.48 2.30 20.79
CA VAL A 77 16.44 3.35 20.63
C VAL A 77 16.83 4.30 19.51
N LEU A 78 15.94 4.55 18.58
CA LEU A 78 16.20 5.50 17.49
C LEU A 78 16.40 6.92 18.07
N PRO A 79 17.55 7.55 17.81
CA PRO A 79 17.90 8.83 18.43
C PRO A 79 17.07 9.99 17.86
N GLY A 80 16.78 10.99 18.69
CA GLY A 80 16.18 12.26 18.27
C GLY A 80 14.72 12.16 17.82
N ILE A 81 14.06 11.02 18.01
CA ILE A 81 12.65 10.80 17.62
C ILE A 81 11.78 10.70 18.86
N VAL A 82 10.81 11.61 18.97
CA VAL A 82 9.76 11.61 19.99
C VAL A 82 8.42 11.93 19.34
N GLY A 83 7.39 11.12 19.70
CA GLY A 83 6.03 11.30 19.20
C GLY A 83 5.81 10.77 17.78
N MET A 84 4.70 11.16 17.17
CA MET A 84 4.22 10.63 15.90
C MET A 84 5.02 11.08 14.66
N LYS A 85 5.92 12.05 14.77
CA LYS A 85 6.67 12.58 13.63
C LYS A 85 7.51 11.50 12.94
N GLY A 86 8.14 10.59 13.72
CA GLY A 86 8.93 9.50 13.20
C GLY A 86 8.12 8.56 12.29
N PRO A 87 7.11 7.85 12.83
CA PRO A 87 6.31 6.93 12.04
C PRO A 87 5.58 7.62 10.87
N LEU A 88 5.04 8.84 11.06
CA LEU A 88 4.34 9.57 10.00
C LEU A 88 5.26 9.98 8.84
N SER A 89 6.54 10.27 9.11
CA SER A 89 7.50 10.57 8.03
C SER A 89 7.78 9.34 7.16
N CYS A 90 7.95 8.16 7.76
CA CYS A 90 8.09 6.90 7.04
C CYS A 90 6.85 6.59 6.19
N LEU A 91 5.66 6.71 6.78
CA LEU A 91 4.40 6.50 6.09
C LEU A 91 4.21 7.46 4.90
N SER A 92 4.62 8.71 5.02
CA SER A 92 4.54 9.68 3.92
C SER A 92 5.40 9.28 2.71
N GLN A 93 6.60 8.74 2.95
CA GLN A 93 7.46 8.23 1.88
C GLN A 93 6.85 6.98 1.22
N ALA A 94 6.39 6.02 2.03
CA ALA A 94 5.77 4.79 1.55
C ALA A 94 4.50 5.07 0.72
N ARG A 95 3.62 5.93 1.19
CA ARG A 95 2.38 6.32 0.48
C ARG A 95 2.65 6.98 -0.87
N TYR A 96 3.68 7.82 -0.96
CA TYR A 96 4.11 8.38 -2.24
C TYR A 96 4.60 7.29 -3.19
N GLY A 97 5.41 6.34 -2.72
CA GLY A 97 5.86 5.18 -3.51
C GLY A 97 4.70 4.31 -4.00
N ILE A 98 3.70 4.06 -3.14
CA ILE A 98 2.49 3.30 -3.50
C ILE A 98 1.74 3.98 -4.65
N SER A 99 1.66 5.32 -4.66
CA SER A 99 0.96 6.06 -5.72
C SER A 99 1.54 5.80 -7.13
N TRP A 100 2.81 5.44 -7.23
CA TRP A 100 3.47 4.99 -8.45
C TRP A 100 3.29 3.51 -8.73
N GLY A 101 3.47 2.66 -7.72
CA GLY A 101 3.42 1.20 -7.88
C GLY A 101 2.08 0.71 -8.42
N VAL A 102 0.97 1.29 -7.98
CA VAL A 102 -0.36 0.90 -8.44
C VAL A 102 -0.64 1.27 -9.90
N ILE A 103 0.04 2.29 -10.43
CA ILE A 103 -0.04 2.66 -11.86
C ILE A 103 0.52 1.53 -12.72
N GLY A 104 1.65 0.93 -12.32
CA GLY A 104 2.22 -0.23 -13.03
C GLY A 104 1.27 -1.43 -13.03
N ALA A 105 0.59 -1.70 -11.92
CA ALA A 105 -0.43 -2.75 -11.87
C ALA A 105 -1.61 -2.46 -12.82
N ALA A 106 -2.07 -1.22 -12.87
CA ALA A 106 -3.15 -0.80 -13.78
C ALA A 106 -2.72 -0.89 -15.26
N GLN A 107 -1.47 -0.51 -15.58
CA GLN A 107 -0.92 -0.65 -16.92
C GLN A 107 -0.87 -2.10 -17.38
N ALA A 108 -0.37 -3.01 -16.54
CA ALA A 108 -0.34 -4.44 -16.85
C ALA A 108 -1.75 -5.01 -17.09
N CYS A 109 -2.75 -4.56 -16.31
CA CYS A 109 -4.14 -4.96 -16.52
C CYS A 109 -4.72 -4.44 -17.85
N LEU A 110 -4.43 -3.18 -18.20
CA LEU A 110 -4.86 -2.60 -19.49
C LEU A 110 -4.22 -3.34 -20.67
N GLU A 111 -2.93 -3.62 -20.59
CA GLU A 111 -2.17 -4.32 -21.62
C GLU A 111 -2.71 -5.74 -21.87
N GLU A 112 -2.98 -6.48 -20.80
CA GLU A 112 -3.61 -7.80 -20.88
C GLU A 112 -5.01 -7.73 -21.51
N ALA A 113 -5.85 -6.78 -21.06
CA ALA A 113 -7.19 -6.60 -21.62
C ALA A 113 -7.17 -6.21 -23.10
N LEU A 114 -6.21 -5.36 -23.51
CA LEU A 114 -6.01 -4.96 -24.90
C LEU A 114 -5.60 -6.17 -25.77
N ASN A 115 -4.60 -6.93 -25.35
CA ASN A 115 -4.10 -8.10 -26.07
C ASN A 115 -5.20 -9.15 -26.21
N TYR A 116 -5.83 -9.53 -25.10
CA TYR A 116 -6.94 -10.49 -25.11
C TYR A 116 -8.07 -10.07 -26.03
N SER A 117 -8.51 -8.80 -25.97
CA SER A 117 -9.62 -8.32 -26.78
C SER A 117 -9.31 -8.25 -28.27
N ASN A 118 -8.03 -8.09 -28.65
CA ASN A 118 -7.59 -8.13 -30.05
C ASN A 118 -7.51 -9.57 -30.59
N GLU A 119 -7.19 -10.55 -29.75
CA GLU A 119 -7.06 -11.96 -30.16
C GLU A 119 -8.40 -12.71 -30.08
N ARG A 120 -9.23 -12.44 -29.11
CA ARG A 120 -10.50 -13.12 -28.89
C ARG A 120 -11.52 -12.74 -29.97
N VAL A 121 -11.94 -13.73 -30.76
CA VAL A 121 -12.94 -13.56 -31.81
C VAL A 121 -14.32 -13.98 -31.32
N LEU A 122 -15.29 -13.10 -31.43
CA LEU A 122 -16.73 -13.33 -31.25
C LEU A 122 -17.49 -12.73 -32.44
N PHE A 123 -18.52 -13.44 -32.93
CA PHE A 123 -19.29 -13.00 -34.07
C PHE A 123 -18.44 -12.65 -35.31
N ASN A 124 -17.41 -13.48 -35.57
CA ASN A 124 -16.45 -13.34 -36.66
C ASN A 124 -15.57 -12.09 -36.66
N LYS A 125 -15.43 -11.41 -35.51
CA LYS A 125 -14.58 -10.22 -35.35
C LYS A 125 -13.86 -10.26 -34.02
N PRO A 126 -12.67 -9.63 -33.88
CA PRO A 126 -12.06 -9.40 -32.58
C PRO A 126 -13.03 -8.67 -31.64
N VAL A 127 -13.02 -9.01 -30.37
CA VAL A 127 -13.88 -8.39 -29.36
C VAL A 127 -13.58 -6.87 -29.25
N SER A 128 -12.33 -6.47 -29.46
CA SER A 128 -11.92 -5.06 -29.54
C SER A 128 -12.61 -4.24 -30.65
N HIS A 129 -13.25 -4.91 -31.62
CA HIS A 129 -14.03 -4.23 -32.67
C HIS A 129 -15.34 -3.64 -32.16
N THR A 130 -15.80 -4.02 -30.95
CA THR A 130 -17.05 -3.53 -30.38
C THR A 130 -16.86 -2.19 -29.68
N GLN A 131 -17.82 -1.27 -29.86
CA GLN A 131 -17.78 0.06 -29.23
C GLN A 131 -17.66 -0.02 -27.70
N THR A 132 -18.36 -0.96 -27.06
CA THR A 132 -18.33 -1.15 -25.61
C THR A 132 -16.92 -1.43 -25.10
N ILE A 133 -16.15 -2.28 -25.78
CA ILE A 133 -14.79 -2.60 -25.39
C ILE A 133 -13.85 -1.42 -25.66
N GLN A 134 -13.98 -0.76 -26.82
CA GLN A 134 -13.16 0.42 -27.16
C GLN A 134 -13.36 1.56 -26.16
N ILE A 135 -14.59 1.86 -25.76
CA ILE A 135 -14.89 2.88 -24.75
C ILE A 135 -14.23 2.54 -23.41
N ARG A 136 -14.31 1.28 -22.98
CA ARG A 136 -13.69 0.83 -21.73
C ARG A 136 -12.17 0.93 -21.76
N LEU A 137 -11.53 0.44 -22.82
CA LEU A 137 -10.07 0.53 -22.98
C LEU A 137 -9.59 2.00 -23.02
N ALA A 138 -10.31 2.86 -23.72
CA ALA A 138 -10.01 4.29 -23.78
C ALA A 138 -10.13 4.95 -22.40
N ASP A 139 -11.18 4.63 -21.63
CA ASP A 139 -11.36 5.16 -20.27
C ASP A 139 -10.31 4.64 -19.29
N MET A 140 -9.93 3.36 -19.36
CA MET A 140 -8.82 2.81 -18.57
C MET A 140 -7.51 3.57 -18.86
N SER A 141 -7.20 3.80 -20.15
CA SER A 141 -6.02 4.57 -20.56
C SER A 141 -6.05 6.02 -20.04
N ARG A 142 -7.18 6.69 -20.15
CA ARG A 142 -7.38 8.05 -19.62
C ARG A 142 -7.13 8.13 -18.12
N ARG A 143 -7.71 7.19 -17.34
CA ARG A 143 -7.56 7.12 -15.89
C ARG A 143 -6.10 6.90 -15.49
N ILE A 144 -5.40 5.99 -16.15
CA ILE A 144 -3.97 5.71 -15.92
C ILE A 144 -3.12 6.95 -16.23
N THR A 145 -3.33 7.59 -17.38
CA THR A 145 -2.59 8.81 -17.78
C THR A 145 -2.78 9.92 -16.75
N THR A 146 -4.00 10.14 -16.26
CA THR A 146 -4.28 11.15 -15.24
C THR A 146 -3.53 10.85 -13.93
N ALA A 147 -3.51 9.58 -13.50
CA ALA A 147 -2.78 9.14 -12.31
C ALA A 147 -1.26 9.32 -12.46
N GLN A 148 -0.70 9.05 -13.64
CA GLN A 148 0.72 9.30 -13.94
C GLN A 148 1.06 10.79 -13.82
N LEU A 149 0.27 11.67 -14.41
CA LEU A 149 0.47 13.11 -14.33
C LEU A 149 0.38 13.61 -12.88
N LEU A 150 -0.55 13.09 -12.09
CA LEU A 150 -0.66 13.41 -10.67
C LEU A 150 0.61 13.00 -9.92
N SER A 151 1.06 11.74 -10.04
CA SER A 151 2.25 11.24 -9.37
C SER A 151 3.51 11.98 -9.82
N TYR A 152 3.64 12.28 -11.11
CA TYR A 152 4.76 13.07 -11.65
C TYR A 152 4.78 14.49 -11.05
N LYS A 153 3.64 15.16 -10.99
CA LYS A 153 3.54 16.50 -10.37
C LYS A 153 3.96 16.47 -8.90
N LEU A 154 3.53 15.45 -8.16
CA LEU A 154 3.93 15.27 -6.75
C LEU A 154 5.44 15.00 -6.62
N GLY A 155 6.04 14.26 -7.54
CA GLY A 155 7.49 14.10 -7.60
C GLY A 155 8.22 15.43 -7.72
N LYS A 156 7.78 16.30 -8.62
CA LYS A 156 8.34 17.66 -8.75
C LYS A 156 8.17 18.51 -7.51
N LEU A 157 7.03 18.38 -6.81
CA LEU A 157 6.82 19.07 -5.53
C LEU A 157 7.73 18.51 -4.43
N LYS A 158 7.96 17.20 -4.42
CA LYS A 158 8.88 16.54 -3.49
C LYS A 158 10.31 17.02 -3.69
N ASP A 159 10.81 17.04 -4.93
CA ASP A 159 12.14 17.53 -5.28
C ASP A 159 12.34 19.00 -4.86
N ALA A 160 11.28 19.80 -4.94
CA ALA A 160 11.27 21.20 -4.52
C ALA A 160 11.04 21.41 -3.00
N GLY A 161 10.91 20.34 -2.20
CA GLY A 161 10.61 20.42 -0.75
C GLY A 161 9.23 21.00 -0.42
N LYS A 162 8.27 20.95 -1.36
CA LYS A 162 6.93 21.55 -1.24
C LYS A 162 5.79 20.54 -1.16
N LEU A 163 6.10 19.25 -1.12
CA LEU A 163 5.10 18.20 -1.04
C LEU A 163 4.50 18.13 0.36
N THR A 164 3.17 18.18 0.46
CA THR A 164 2.43 18.11 1.73
C THR A 164 1.84 16.71 1.98
N PRO A 165 1.58 16.31 3.24
CA PRO A 165 0.92 15.04 3.56
C PRO A 165 -0.47 14.89 2.96
N SER A 166 -1.24 15.97 2.83
CA SER A 166 -2.56 15.95 2.20
C SER A 166 -2.48 15.67 0.70
N GLN A 167 -1.51 16.25 0.01
CA GLN A 167 -1.27 15.96 -1.42
C GLN A 167 -0.87 14.50 -1.64
N ILE A 168 -0.04 13.91 -0.76
CA ILE A 168 0.30 12.48 -0.79
C ILE A 168 -0.96 11.64 -0.58
N SER A 169 -1.82 12.04 0.36
CA SER A 169 -3.10 11.35 0.63
C SER A 169 -4.02 11.37 -0.58
N VAL A 170 -4.13 12.51 -1.30
CA VAL A 170 -4.88 12.60 -2.55
C VAL A 170 -4.36 11.59 -3.58
N ALA A 171 -3.03 11.51 -3.77
CA ALA A 171 -2.46 10.62 -4.78
C ALA A 171 -2.63 9.13 -4.40
N LYS A 172 -2.37 8.76 -3.14
CA LYS A 172 -2.55 7.37 -2.69
C LYS A 172 -4.00 6.95 -2.84
N TRP A 173 -4.95 7.76 -2.40
CA TRP A 173 -6.38 7.49 -2.54
C TRP A 173 -6.80 7.37 -4.01
N ASN A 174 -6.54 8.42 -4.82
CA ASN A 174 -6.93 8.45 -6.22
C ASN A 174 -6.36 7.28 -7.03
N ASN A 175 -5.04 7.05 -6.90
CA ASN A 175 -4.36 6.08 -7.75
C ASN A 175 -4.66 4.62 -7.34
N CYS A 176 -4.81 4.34 -6.04
CA CYS A 176 -5.21 3.00 -5.60
C CYS A 176 -6.65 2.66 -6.05
N ARG A 177 -7.58 3.61 -5.93
CA ARG A 177 -8.96 3.44 -6.42
C ARG A 177 -8.96 3.23 -7.93
N MET A 178 -8.29 4.10 -8.67
CA MET A 178 -8.13 3.99 -10.13
C MET A 178 -7.60 2.62 -10.54
N ALA A 179 -6.53 2.15 -9.90
CA ALA A 179 -5.90 0.88 -10.27
C ALA A 179 -6.81 -0.32 -10.01
N LEU A 180 -7.53 -0.32 -8.88
CA LEU A 180 -8.50 -1.37 -8.55
C LEU A 180 -9.65 -1.40 -9.56
N ASP A 181 -10.18 -0.24 -9.94
CA ASP A 181 -11.26 -0.14 -10.92
C ASP A 181 -10.78 -0.59 -12.31
N VAL A 182 -9.55 -0.22 -12.73
CA VAL A 182 -8.95 -0.69 -13.99
C VAL A 182 -8.74 -2.21 -13.95
N ALA A 183 -8.27 -2.77 -12.83
CA ALA A 183 -8.09 -4.22 -12.73
C ALA A 183 -9.43 -4.98 -12.80
N ARG A 184 -10.51 -4.45 -12.22
CA ARG A 184 -11.86 -5.00 -12.32
C ARG A 184 -12.40 -4.93 -13.75
N ASP A 185 -12.22 -3.80 -14.42
CA ASP A 185 -12.60 -3.63 -15.83
C ASP A 185 -11.85 -4.61 -16.73
N ALA A 186 -10.54 -4.76 -16.55
CA ALA A 186 -9.73 -5.72 -17.30
C ALA A 186 -10.20 -7.16 -17.08
N ARG A 187 -10.36 -7.57 -15.81
CA ARG A 187 -10.89 -8.89 -15.46
C ARG A 187 -12.23 -9.17 -16.13
N ASP A 188 -13.11 -8.17 -16.18
CA ASP A 188 -14.44 -8.31 -16.79
C ASP A 188 -14.38 -8.38 -18.32
N ILE A 189 -13.48 -7.62 -18.97
CA ILE A 189 -13.23 -7.70 -20.43
C ILE A 189 -12.80 -9.11 -20.84
N LEU A 190 -12.01 -9.80 -20.00
CA LEU A 190 -11.58 -11.17 -20.24
C LEU A 190 -12.71 -12.21 -20.03
N GLY A 191 -13.86 -11.82 -19.48
CA GLY A 191 -14.98 -12.73 -19.23
C GLY A 191 -14.58 -13.88 -18.29
N GLY A 192 -14.91 -15.12 -18.67
CA GLY A 192 -14.55 -16.31 -17.91
C GLY A 192 -13.04 -16.51 -17.74
N SER A 193 -12.24 -16.17 -18.72
CA SER A 193 -10.77 -16.22 -18.66
C SER A 193 -10.23 -15.27 -17.59
N GLY A 194 -10.92 -14.18 -17.30
CA GLY A 194 -10.52 -13.21 -16.25
C GLY A 194 -10.55 -13.76 -14.83
N ILE A 195 -11.06 -14.97 -14.59
CA ILE A 195 -11.04 -15.64 -13.28
C ILE A 195 -9.83 -16.58 -13.15
N SER A 196 -9.18 -16.93 -14.27
CA SER A 196 -8.05 -17.84 -14.29
C SER A 196 -6.75 -17.16 -13.79
N ALA A 197 -5.91 -17.91 -13.09
CA ALA A 197 -4.58 -17.49 -12.68
C ALA A 197 -3.59 -17.36 -13.87
N GLU A 198 -3.97 -17.79 -15.06
CA GLU A 198 -3.18 -17.64 -16.30
C GLU A 198 -3.09 -16.17 -16.74
N TYR A 199 -4.07 -15.34 -16.34
CA TYR A 199 -4.16 -13.92 -16.67
C TYR A 199 -3.90 -13.03 -15.46
N VAL A 200 -3.24 -11.89 -15.68
CA VAL A 200 -2.80 -11.03 -14.58
C VAL A 200 -3.88 -10.19 -13.89
N PRO A 201 -5.01 -9.81 -14.52
CA PRO A 201 -5.96 -8.88 -13.92
C PRO A 201 -6.56 -9.36 -12.58
N ILE A 202 -6.93 -10.63 -12.46
CA ILE A 202 -7.49 -11.16 -11.20
C ILE A 202 -6.48 -11.10 -10.06
N ARG A 203 -5.21 -11.40 -10.32
CA ARG A 203 -4.14 -11.32 -9.34
C ARG A 203 -3.92 -9.88 -8.88
N HIS A 204 -3.87 -8.92 -9.81
CA HIS A 204 -3.75 -7.51 -9.48
C HIS A 204 -4.98 -6.98 -8.74
N MET A 205 -6.17 -7.39 -9.14
CA MET A 205 -7.41 -7.03 -8.44
C MET A 205 -7.37 -7.47 -6.98
N LEU A 206 -7.03 -8.74 -6.71
CA LEU A 206 -6.91 -9.26 -5.35
C LEU A 206 -5.81 -8.54 -4.55
N ASN A 207 -4.66 -8.27 -5.16
CA ASN A 207 -3.56 -7.56 -4.49
C ASN A 207 -3.93 -6.11 -4.17
N LEU A 208 -4.65 -5.44 -5.06
CA LEU A 208 -5.06 -4.04 -4.89
C LEU A 208 -6.09 -3.85 -3.76
N GLU A 209 -6.86 -4.90 -3.40
CA GLU A 209 -7.71 -4.87 -2.19
C GLU A 209 -6.87 -4.68 -0.89
N SER A 210 -5.67 -5.26 -0.82
CA SER A 210 -4.75 -4.95 0.28
C SER A 210 -4.15 -3.55 0.15
N VAL A 211 -3.75 -3.16 -1.07
CA VAL A 211 -3.08 -1.89 -1.30
C VAL A 211 -3.98 -0.69 -0.99
N ILE A 212 -5.29 -0.78 -1.28
CA ILE A 212 -6.26 0.26 -0.91
C ILE A 212 -6.49 0.33 0.61
N THR A 213 -6.19 -0.77 1.32
CA THR A 213 -6.45 -0.92 2.76
C THR A 213 -5.26 -0.52 3.62
N TYR A 214 -4.05 -0.94 3.27
CA TYR A 214 -2.85 -0.68 4.09
C TYR A 214 -2.30 0.74 3.88
N GLU A 215 -1.36 1.15 4.74
CA GLU A 215 -0.76 2.51 4.72
C GLU A 215 -1.79 3.66 4.81
N GLY A 216 -2.90 3.37 5.45
CA GLY A 216 -4.09 4.21 5.52
C GLY A 216 -5.14 3.79 4.49
N THR A 217 -6.33 3.50 4.99
CA THR A 217 -7.48 3.20 4.13
C THR A 217 -7.89 4.44 3.33
N GLU A 218 -8.68 4.23 2.29
CA GLU A 218 -9.28 5.33 1.51
C GLU A 218 -9.95 6.37 2.42
N THR A 219 -10.75 5.90 3.40
CA THR A 219 -11.43 6.79 4.37
C THR A 219 -10.43 7.61 5.19
N VAL A 220 -9.34 7.03 5.65
CA VAL A 220 -8.30 7.78 6.39
C VAL A 220 -7.71 8.89 5.52
N HIS A 221 -7.42 8.63 4.25
CA HIS A 221 -6.91 9.64 3.32
C HIS A 221 -7.92 10.75 3.06
N GLN A 222 -9.21 10.40 2.92
CA GLN A 222 -10.30 11.38 2.78
C GLN A 222 -10.38 12.31 4.00
N LEU A 223 -10.26 11.74 5.21
CA LEU A 223 -10.25 12.53 6.45
C LEU A 223 -9.02 13.44 6.57
N VAL A 224 -7.84 12.99 6.12
CA VAL A 224 -6.63 13.85 6.08
C VAL A 224 -6.85 15.04 5.14
N VAL A 225 -7.42 14.82 3.97
CA VAL A 225 -7.74 15.88 3.00
C VAL A 225 -8.84 16.78 3.53
N GLY A 226 -9.89 16.21 4.13
CA GLY A 226 -10.99 16.96 4.75
C GLY A 226 -10.51 17.90 5.85
N LYS A 227 -9.60 17.44 6.71
CA LYS A 227 -8.95 18.27 7.74
C LYS A 227 -8.19 19.45 7.12
N GLU A 228 -7.43 19.22 6.06
CA GLU A 228 -6.69 20.29 5.37
C GLU A 228 -7.64 21.36 4.81
N LEU A 229 -8.76 20.94 4.24
CA LEU A 229 -9.74 21.84 3.64
C LEU A 229 -10.55 22.64 4.69
N THR A 230 -10.90 22.00 5.81
CA THR A 230 -11.82 22.58 6.81
C THR A 230 -11.11 23.17 8.01
N GLY A 231 -9.85 22.81 8.25
CA GLY A 231 -9.11 23.14 9.46
C GLY A 231 -9.57 22.35 10.71
N MET A 232 -10.56 21.44 10.56
CA MET A 232 -11.16 20.70 11.68
C MET A 232 -10.75 19.23 11.67
N ASN A 233 -10.40 18.68 12.84
CA ASN A 233 -10.19 17.24 13.03
C ASN A 233 -11.55 16.53 13.04
N ALA A 234 -11.61 15.39 12.33
CA ALA A 234 -12.81 14.55 12.31
C ALA A 234 -12.80 13.47 13.42
N PHE A 235 -11.69 13.31 14.16
CA PHE A 235 -11.50 12.38 15.28
C PHE A 235 -10.44 12.91 16.26
#